data_6464becf6363c27f6fe4a3c9c32f4b31
#
_entry.id   6464becf6363c27f6fe4a3c9c32f4b31
#
_cell.length_a   1.000
_cell.length_b   1.000
_cell.length_c   1.000
_cell.angle_alpha   90.00
_cell.angle_beta   90.00
_cell.angle_gamma   90.00
#
_symmetry.space_group_name_H-M   'P 1'
#
loop_
_entity.id
_entity.type
_entity.pdbx_description
1 polymer ?
#
loop_
_entity_poly.entity_id
_entity_poly.type
_entity_poly.pdbx_seq_one_letter_code
_entity_poly.pdbx_strand_id
1 'polypeptide(L)'
;MQPIERDVETLRKIPLFAGLPTARLKLIAYTAEVVEFAPGESIVRQGDPADAVYIVTEGEADVLLRDADGHDIPITTMGRNSLFGETAVLSKGRRTATVRAKERVVTFKISADVFLDLVRQSPEISLQVMTVLAQRLERSSALLQQLQSHS
;
A
#
# COMPACT_ATOMS: atom_id res chain seq x y z
N MET A 1 -20.91 8.35 -16.09
CA MET A 1 -20.16 8.65 -14.84
C MET A 1 -18.91 9.44 -15.18
N GLN A 2 -18.70 10.56 -14.51
CA GLN A 2 -17.47 11.34 -14.67
C GLN A 2 -16.27 10.53 -14.19
N PRO A 3 -15.07 10.72 -14.77
CA PRO A 3 -13.89 9.99 -14.31
C PRO A 3 -13.61 10.14 -12.81
N ILE A 4 -13.80 11.34 -12.26
CA ILE A 4 -13.61 11.62 -10.83
C ILE A 4 -14.59 10.82 -9.97
N GLU A 5 -15.82 10.63 -10.39
CA GLU A 5 -16.82 9.83 -9.67
C GLU A 5 -16.44 8.37 -9.65
N ARG A 6 -15.89 7.86 -10.74
CA ARG A 6 -15.40 6.49 -10.85
C ARG A 6 -14.21 6.27 -9.89
N ASP A 7 -13.31 7.24 -9.83
CA ASP A 7 -12.15 7.20 -8.95
C ASP A 7 -12.58 7.24 -7.48
N VAL A 8 -13.57 8.06 -7.14
CA VAL A 8 -14.16 8.11 -5.80
C VAL A 8 -14.75 6.76 -5.40
N GLU A 9 -15.51 6.13 -6.31
CA GLU A 9 -16.08 4.80 -6.04
C GLU A 9 -15.00 3.74 -5.84
N THR A 10 -13.91 3.80 -6.59
CA THR A 10 -12.76 2.93 -6.40
C THR A 10 -12.14 3.12 -5.02
N LEU A 11 -11.94 4.37 -4.60
CA LEU A 11 -11.38 4.69 -3.28
C LEU A 11 -12.27 4.20 -2.14
N ARG A 12 -13.60 4.26 -2.30
CA ARG A 12 -14.54 3.76 -1.28
C ARG A 12 -14.37 2.27 -1.00
N LYS A 13 -13.85 1.52 -1.95
CA LYS A 13 -13.61 0.08 -1.80
C LYS A 13 -12.35 -0.24 -1.01
N ILE A 14 -11.51 0.76 -0.74
CA ILE A 14 -10.30 0.58 0.06
C ILE A 14 -10.69 0.74 1.53
N PRO A 15 -10.44 -0.27 2.38
CA PRO A 15 -10.88 -0.20 3.78
C PRO A 15 -10.40 1.05 4.51
N LEU A 16 -9.18 1.50 4.23
CA LEU A 16 -8.62 2.69 4.85
C LEU A 16 -9.40 3.96 4.54
N PHE A 17 -10.03 4.04 3.36
CA PHE A 17 -10.74 5.22 2.89
C PHE A 17 -12.26 5.10 2.93
N ALA A 18 -12.78 3.91 3.21
CA ALA A 18 -14.23 3.62 3.11
C ALA A 18 -15.10 4.52 3.97
N GLY A 19 -14.60 4.96 5.12
CA GLY A 19 -15.35 5.82 6.05
C GLY A 19 -15.20 7.31 5.80
N LEU A 20 -14.45 7.74 4.77
CA LEU A 20 -14.22 9.15 4.51
C LEU A 20 -15.42 9.82 3.83
N PRO A 21 -15.69 11.11 4.14
CA PRO A 21 -16.68 11.89 3.40
C PRO A 21 -16.32 11.98 1.92
N THR A 22 -17.33 12.08 1.06
CA THR A 22 -17.16 12.17 -0.40
C THR A 22 -16.23 13.31 -0.79
N ALA A 23 -16.30 14.47 -0.12
CA ALA A 23 -15.42 15.60 -0.42
C ALA A 23 -13.93 15.26 -0.25
N ARG A 24 -13.59 14.46 0.77
CA ARG A 24 -12.21 14.03 0.99
C ARG A 24 -11.76 13.02 -0.06
N LEU A 25 -12.64 12.09 -0.43
CA LEU A 25 -12.35 11.14 -1.50
C LEU A 25 -12.10 11.83 -2.83
N LYS A 26 -12.85 12.90 -3.12
CA LYS A 26 -12.64 13.72 -4.32
C LYS A 26 -11.26 14.38 -4.30
N LEU A 27 -10.84 14.90 -3.16
CA LEU A 27 -9.50 15.50 -3.04
C LEU A 27 -8.40 14.47 -3.32
N ILE A 28 -8.53 13.27 -2.78
CA ILE A 28 -7.58 12.17 -3.04
C ILE A 28 -7.57 11.84 -4.53
N ALA A 29 -8.75 11.70 -5.14
CA ALA A 29 -8.87 11.36 -6.55
C ALA A 29 -8.24 12.44 -7.46
N TYR A 30 -8.38 13.71 -7.10
CA TYR A 30 -7.76 14.79 -7.85
C TYR A 30 -6.24 14.79 -7.77
N THR A 31 -5.68 14.38 -6.64
CA THR A 31 -4.23 14.40 -6.42
C THR A 31 -3.55 13.10 -6.83
N ALA A 32 -4.31 12.02 -6.97
CA ALA A 32 -3.78 10.72 -7.35
C ALA A 32 -3.38 10.71 -8.83
N GLU A 33 -2.24 10.11 -9.10
CA GLU A 33 -1.74 9.91 -10.45
C GLU A 33 -2.04 8.48 -10.89
N VAL A 34 -2.62 8.31 -12.08
CA VAL A 34 -2.82 6.97 -12.66
C VAL A 34 -1.52 6.54 -13.30
N VAL A 35 -0.94 5.44 -12.82
CA VAL A 35 0.31 4.90 -13.35
C VAL A 35 0.11 3.44 -13.74
N GLU A 36 0.51 3.11 -14.96
CA GLU A 36 0.38 1.77 -15.53
C GLU A 36 1.74 1.10 -15.59
N PHE A 37 1.78 -0.20 -15.29
CA PHE A 37 2.99 -1.02 -15.32
C PHE A 37 2.80 -2.21 -16.24
N ALA A 38 3.80 -2.49 -17.08
CA ALA A 38 3.81 -3.68 -17.92
C ALA A 38 4.18 -4.92 -17.10
N PRO A 39 3.81 -6.13 -17.56
CA PRO A 39 4.23 -7.36 -16.88
C PRO A 39 5.74 -7.38 -16.65
N GLY A 40 6.15 -7.71 -15.42
CA GLY A 40 7.55 -7.78 -15.03
C GLY A 40 8.16 -6.49 -14.54
N GLU A 41 7.50 -5.33 -14.72
CA GLU A 41 7.99 -4.07 -14.18
C GLU A 41 7.85 -4.00 -12.66
N SER A 42 8.86 -3.46 -11.99
CA SER A 42 8.80 -3.20 -10.55
C SER A 42 8.07 -1.88 -10.29
N ILE A 43 7.03 -1.93 -9.47
CA ILE A 43 6.28 -0.74 -9.05
C ILE A 43 7.08 -0.01 -7.98
N VAL A 44 7.55 -0.76 -6.99
CA VAL A 44 8.50 -0.29 -5.97
C VAL A 44 9.56 -1.35 -5.78
N ARG A 45 10.77 -0.94 -5.35
CA ARG A 45 11.89 -1.84 -5.13
C ARG A 45 12.33 -1.80 -3.68
N GLN A 46 12.59 -2.97 -3.12
CA GLN A 46 13.13 -3.10 -1.77
C GLN A 46 14.38 -2.23 -1.61
N GLY A 47 14.43 -1.45 -0.54
CA GLY A 47 15.55 -0.56 -0.24
C GLY A 47 15.45 0.84 -0.79
N ASP A 48 14.54 1.11 -1.73
CA ASP A 48 14.34 2.46 -2.27
C ASP A 48 13.61 3.36 -1.28
N PRO A 49 13.84 4.67 -1.33
CA PRO A 49 13.09 5.62 -0.52
C PRO A 49 11.58 5.54 -0.82
N ALA A 50 10.76 5.72 0.21
CA ALA A 50 9.31 5.69 0.07
C ALA A 50 8.78 7.09 -0.27
N ASP A 51 8.35 7.27 -1.50
CA ASP A 51 7.89 8.55 -2.03
C ASP A 51 6.38 8.61 -2.26
N ALA A 52 5.69 7.48 -2.19
CA ALA A 52 4.27 7.39 -2.47
C ALA A 52 3.66 6.13 -1.89
N VAL A 53 2.33 6.13 -1.76
CA VAL A 53 1.53 4.93 -1.57
C VAL A 53 0.81 4.60 -2.87
N TYR A 54 0.47 3.34 -3.07
CA TYR A 54 -0.16 2.87 -4.30
C TYR A 54 -1.42 2.07 -3.99
N ILE A 55 -2.41 2.23 -4.84
CA ILE A 55 -3.64 1.42 -4.81
C ILE A 55 -3.72 0.68 -6.15
N VAL A 56 -3.82 -0.64 -6.11
CA VAL A 56 -4.02 -1.43 -7.33
C VAL A 56 -5.48 -1.31 -7.76
N THR A 57 -5.71 -0.83 -8.97
CA THR A 57 -7.07 -0.73 -9.52
C THR A 57 -7.36 -1.82 -10.53
N GLU A 58 -6.36 -2.34 -11.22
CA GLU A 58 -6.48 -3.46 -12.16
C GLU A 58 -5.22 -4.31 -12.11
N GLY A 59 -5.38 -5.62 -12.29
CA GLY A 59 -4.27 -6.57 -12.39
C GLY A 59 -3.78 -7.08 -11.05
N GLU A 60 -2.76 -7.91 -11.11
CA GLU A 60 -2.13 -8.50 -9.93
C GLU A 60 -0.63 -8.20 -9.92
N ALA A 61 -0.08 -8.01 -8.72
CA ALA A 61 1.34 -7.79 -8.50
C ALA A 61 1.88 -8.77 -7.47
N ASP A 62 3.12 -9.18 -7.64
CA ASP A 62 3.83 -10.05 -6.68
C ASP A 62 4.59 -9.21 -5.67
N VAL A 63 4.52 -9.61 -4.41
CA VAL A 63 5.33 -9.05 -3.33
C VAL A 63 6.53 -9.97 -3.12
N LEU A 64 7.73 -9.42 -3.23
CA LEU A 64 8.98 -10.17 -3.22
C LEU A 64 9.89 -9.62 -2.12
N LEU A 65 10.55 -10.55 -1.43
CA LEU A 65 11.63 -10.21 -0.50
C LEU A 65 12.94 -10.76 -1.03
N ARG A 66 14.02 -9.98 -0.91
CA ARG A 66 15.35 -10.41 -1.31
C ARG A 66 15.97 -11.26 -0.19
N ASP A 67 16.46 -12.45 -0.53
CA ASP A 67 17.17 -13.30 0.41
C ASP A 67 18.65 -12.90 0.55
N ALA A 68 19.38 -13.64 1.38
CA ALA A 68 20.80 -13.37 1.63
C ALA A 68 21.68 -13.53 0.38
N ASP A 69 21.24 -14.33 -0.59
CA ASP A 69 21.95 -14.57 -1.84
C ASP A 69 21.58 -13.59 -2.95
N GLY A 70 20.70 -12.64 -2.67
CA GLY A 70 20.26 -11.66 -3.63
C GLY A 70 19.13 -12.10 -4.54
N HIS A 71 18.48 -13.24 -4.23
CA HIS A 71 17.33 -13.72 -4.99
C HIS A 71 16.04 -13.12 -4.45
N ASP A 72 15.12 -12.78 -5.35
CA ASP A 72 13.80 -12.30 -5.00
C ASP A 72 12.87 -13.47 -4.71
N ILE A 73 12.38 -13.57 -3.48
CA ILE A 73 11.52 -14.67 -3.02
C ILE A 73 10.08 -14.20 -2.99
N PRO A 74 9.15 -14.84 -3.73
CA PRO A 74 7.74 -14.47 -3.67
C PRO A 74 7.16 -14.75 -2.28
N ILE A 75 6.49 -13.74 -1.71
CA ILE A 75 5.84 -13.82 -0.40
C ILE A 75 4.34 -13.94 -0.55
N THR A 76 3.75 -13.07 -1.38
CA THR A 76 2.30 -13.02 -1.60
C THR A 76 2.00 -12.28 -2.89
N THR A 77 0.74 -12.19 -3.24
CA THR A 77 0.25 -11.39 -4.37
C THR A 77 -0.72 -10.33 -3.85
N MET A 78 -0.84 -9.24 -4.60
CA MET A 78 -1.81 -8.19 -4.36
C MET A 78 -2.66 -8.01 -5.60
N GLY A 79 -3.96 -7.88 -5.41
CA GLY A 79 -4.91 -7.66 -6.48
C GLY A 79 -5.64 -6.35 -6.35
N ARG A 80 -6.76 -6.26 -7.06
CA ARG A 80 -7.62 -5.09 -7.10
C ARG A 80 -8.02 -4.62 -5.69
N ASN A 81 -8.00 -3.31 -5.49
CA ASN A 81 -8.34 -2.63 -4.24
C ASN A 81 -7.32 -2.80 -3.12
N SER A 82 -6.13 -3.29 -3.42
CA SER A 82 -5.03 -3.37 -2.44
C SER A 82 -4.28 -2.05 -2.35
N LEU A 83 -4.05 -1.61 -1.11
CA LEU A 83 -3.18 -0.47 -0.80
C LEU A 83 -1.83 -1.01 -0.35
N PHE A 84 -0.74 -0.47 -0.85
CA PHE A 84 0.59 -0.86 -0.40
C PHE A 84 1.55 0.33 -0.35
N GLY A 85 2.66 0.15 0.38
CA GLY A 85 3.70 1.16 0.52
C GLY A 85 3.49 2.12 1.68
N GLU A 86 2.38 2.01 2.41
CA GLU A 86 2.03 2.91 3.52
C GLU A 86 2.99 2.80 4.70
N THR A 87 3.49 1.60 4.99
CA THR A 87 4.39 1.39 6.13
C THR A 87 5.69 2.18 5.96
N ALA A 88 6.30 2.10 4.78
CA ALA A 88 7.54 2.80 4.50
C ALA A 88 7.35 4.32 4.50
N VAL A 89 6.21 4.81 4.00
CA VAL A 89 5.88 6.25 4.02
C VAL A 89 5.69 6.73 5.47
N LEU A 90 4.92 5.99 6.26
CA LEU A 90 4.63 6.36 7.65
C LEU A 90 5.88 6.36 8.53
N SER A 91 6.79 5.42 8.32
CA SER A 91 8.04 5.32 9.10
C SER A 91 9.13 6.23 8.57
N LYS A 92 8.90 6.91 7.44
CA LYS A 92 9.92 7.71 6.71
C LYS A 92 11.15 6.88 6.38
N GLY A 93 10.92 5.59 6.09
CA GLY A 93 11.98 4.63 5.83
C GLY A 93 12.09 4.26 4.36
N ARG A 94 12.64 3.08 4.16
CA ARG A 94 12.83 2.51 2.82
C ARG A 94 11.81 1.42 2.57
N ARG A 95 11.57 1.11 1.30
CA ARG A 95 10.67 0.04 0.90
C ARG A 95 11.13 -1.28 1.53
N THR A 96 10.21 -1.98 2.17
CA THR A 96 10.50 -3.24 2.86
C THR A 96 10.46 -4.44 1.93
N ALA A 97 9.86 -4.30 0.76
CA ALA A 97 9.72 -5.34 -0.23
C ALA A 97 9.69 -4.74 -1.64
N THR A 98 9.93 -5.58 -2.63
CA THR A 98 9.70 -5.24 -4.03
C THR A 98 8.29 -5.66 -4.39
N VAL A 99 7.56 -4.79 -5.12
CA VAL A 99 6.26 -5.12 -5.70
C VAL A 99 6.41 -5.06 -7.20
N ARG A 100 6.19 -6.20 -7.85
CA ARG A 100 6.41 -6.37 -9.30
C ARG A 100 5.12 -6.75 -9.99
N ALA A 101 4.82 -6.11 -11.10
CA ALA A 101 3.63 -6.42 -11.87
C ALA A 101 3.74 -7.85 -12.42
N LYS A 102 2.76 -8.70 -12.06
CA LYS A 102 2.66 -10.07 -12.56
C LYS A 102 2.06 -10.10 -13.96
N GLU A 103 1.17 -9.16 -14.22
CA GLU A 103 0.51 -8.88 -15.48
C GLU A 103 0.44 -7.36 -15.64
N ARG A 104 -0.29 -6.85 -16.62
CA ARG A 104 -0.51 -5.41 -16.71
C ARG A 104 -1.22 -4.94 -15.44
N VAL A 105 -0.64 -3.96 -14.74
CA VAL A 105 -1.18 -3.41 -13.50
C VAL A 105 -1.44 -1.93 -13.68
N VAL A 106 -2.62 -1.49 -13.26
CA VAL A 106 -2.97 -0.07 -13.20
C VAL A 106 -3.08 0.31 -11.73
N THR A 107 -2.48 1.44 -11.38
CA THR A 107 -2.45 1.92 -9.99
C THR A 107 -2.89 3.37 -9.90
N PHE A 108 -3.39 3.75 -8.70
CA PHE A 108 -3.42 5.14 -8.25
C PHE A 108 -2.20 5.35 -7.37
N LYS A 109 -1.38 6.33 -7.74
CA LYS A 109 -0.20 6.73 -6.96
C LYS A 109 -0.55 8.00 -6.20
N ILE A 110 -0.44 7.95 -4.87
CA ILE A 110 -0.67 9.09 -3.99
C ILE A 110 0.67 9.45 -3.37
N SER A 111 1.10 10.71 -3.54
CA SER A 111 2.40 11.13 -3.00
C SER A 111 2.45 10.97 -1.48
N ALA A 112 3.66 10.78 -0.94
CA ALA A 112 3.86 10.64 0.49
C ALA A 112 3.32 11.86 1.25
N ASP A 113 3.55 13.07 0.73
CA ASP A 113 3.08 14.30 1.37
C ASP A 113 1.57 14.34 1.47
N VAL A 114 0.86 14.02 0.39
CA VAL A 114 -0.61 13.98 0.38
C VAL A 114 -1.12 12.91 1.34
N PHE A 115 -0.53 11.74 1.33
CA PHE A 115 -0.93 10.65 2.22
C PHE A 115 -0.72 11.01 3.70
N LEU A 116 0.43 11.60 4.04
CA LEU A 116 0.72 12.01 5.41
C LEU A 116 -0.23 13.12 5.89
N ASP A 117 -0.57 14.05 5.01
CA ASP A 117 -1.55 15.10 5.32
C ASP A 117 -2.93 14.49 5.60
N LEU A 118 -3.34 13.51 4.82
CA LEU A 118 -4.60 12.78 5.08
C LEU A 118 -4.59 12.11 6.45
N VAL A 119 -3.50 11.45 6.81
CA VAL A 119 -3.37 10.79 8.11
C VAL A 119 -3.45 11.81 9.25
N ARG A 120 -2.78 12.97 9.11
CA ARG A 120 -2.78 14.01 10.13
C ARG A 120 -4.15 14.67 10.30
N GLN A 121 -4.90 14.85 9.21
CA GLN A 121 -6.14 15.61 9.21
C GLN A 121 -7.38 14.76 9.43
N SER A 122 -7.28 13.44 9.30
CA SER A 122 -8.42 12.54 9.41
C SER A 122 -8.24 11.59 10.59
N PRO A 123 -8.99 11.80 11.70
CA PRO A 123 -8.95 10.88 12.82
C PRO A 123 -9.33 9.44 12.44
N GLU A 124 -10.25 9.28 11.48
CA GLU A 124 -10.70 7.97 11.01
C GLU A 124 -9.54 7.21 10.35
N ILE A 125 -8.78 7.87 9.48
CA ILE A 125 -7.62 7.26 8.84
C ILE A 125 -6.52 6.95 9.88
N SER A 126 -6.25 7.89 10.78
CA SER A 126 -5.25 7.70 11.82
C SER A 126 -5.56 6.48 12.68
N LEU A 127 -6.82 6.32 13.08
CA LEU A 127 -7.25 5.19 13.87
C LEU A 127 -7.11 3.87 13.10
N GLN A 128 -7.50 3.86 11.82
CA GLN A 128 -7.35 2.68 10.96
C GLN A 128 -5.87 2.28 10.81
N VAL A 129 -4.99 3.25 10.59
CA VAL A 129 -3.55 3.00 10.47
C VAL A 129 -3.01 2.41 11.78
N MET A 130 -3.36 3.00 12.92
CA MET A 130 -2.93 2.49 14.22
C MET A 130 -3.42 1.06 14.46
N THR A 131 -4.65 0.76 14.07
CA THR A 131 -5.22 -0.58 14.21
C THR A 131 -4.45 -1.61 13.37
N VAL A 132 -4.15 -1.27 12.11
CA VAL A 132 -3.39 -2.16 11.23
C VAL A 132 -1.98 -2.40 11.77
N LEU A 133 -1.30 -1.35 12.23
CA LEU A 133 0.04 -1.47 12.80
C LEU A 133 0.05 -2.30 14.08
N ALA A 134 -0.96 -2.12 14.95
CA ALA A 134 -1.11 -2.93 16.16
C ALA A 134 -1.29 -4.40 15.84
N GLN A 135 -2.10 -4.72 14.84
CA GLN A 135 -2.31 -6.11 14.39
C GLN A 135 -1.03 -6.73 13.86
N ARG A 136 -0.24 -5.97 13.08
CA ARG A 136 1.06 -6.45 12.58
C ARG A 136 2.03 -6.70 13.73
N LEU A 137 2.04 -5.83 14.74
CA LEU A 137 2.89 -5.99 15.91
C LEU A 137 2.51 -7.24 16.71
N GLU A 138 1.22 -7.49 16.90
CA GLU A 138 0.72 -8.70 17.56
C GLU A 138 1.16 -9.96 16.83
N ARG A 139 1.05 -9.98 15.50
CA ARG A 139 1.52 -11.12 14.70
C ARG A 139 3.01 -11.36 14.85
N SER A 140 3.81 -10.31 14.82
CA SER A 140 5.26 -10.40 15.00
C SER A 140 5.61 -10.93 16.38
N SER A 141 4.94 -10.45 17.43
CA SER A 141 5.13 -10.91 18.81
C SER A 141 4.77 -12.38 18.98
N ALA A 142 3.64 -12.81 18.40
CA ALA A 142 3.21 -14.20 18.43
C ALA A 142 4.23 -15.11 17.74
N LEU A 143 4.73 -14.70 16.59
CA LEU A 143 5.75 -15.45 15.85
C LEU A 143 7.05 -15.60 16.64
N LEU A 144 7.51 -14.52 17.29
CA LEU A 144 8.71 -14.56 18.13
C LEU A 144 8.51 -15.52 19.31
N GLN A 145 7.34 -15.51 19.95
CA GLN A 145 7.02 -16.43 21.04
C GLN A 145 7.06 -17.89 20.56
N GLN A 146 6.53 -18.18 19.38
CA GLN A 146 6.61 -19.52 18.80
C GLN A 146 8.04 -19.95 18.56
N LEU A 147 8.87 -19.08 18.02
CA LEU A 147 10.28 -19.37 17.78
C LEU A 147 11.04 -19.61 19.09
N GLN A 148 10.75 -18.83 20.14
CA GLN A 148 11.38 -19.01 21.45
C GLN A 148 10.96 -20.33 22.13
N SER A 149 9.72 -20.74 21.95
CA SER A 149 9.22 -21.98 22.57
C SER A 149 9.76 -23.24 21.89
N HIS A 150 10.31 -23.12 20.69
CA HIS A 150 10.90 -24.25 19.94
C HIS A 150 12.43 -24.26 19.98
N SER A 151 13.04 -23.34 20.67
CA SER A 151 14.51 -23.28 20.78
C SER A 151 15.05 -24.04 21.98
#